data_ad93f606e4123d45b2a696ea5c267062
#
_entry.id   ad93f606e4123d45b2a696ea5c267062
#
_cell.length_a   1.000
_cell.length_b   1.000
_cell.length_c   1.000
_cell.angle_alpha   90.00
_cell.angle_beta   90.00
_cell.angle_gamma   90.00
#
_symmetry.space_group_name_H-M   'P 1'
#
loop_
_entity.id
_entity.type
_entity.pdbx_description
1 polymer ?
#
loop_
_entity_poly.entity_id
_entity_poly.type
_entity_poly.pdbx_seq_one_letter_code
_entity_poly.pdbx_strand_id
1 'polypeptide(L)'
;MLDKVKQAYQLKKAQSDLQKLVESLSVFEQKGENSVVVTGDKKITKIVINGVENKVIKDLVNDAMKKMDAKLQKEMKAKEDEIRSLLGM
;
A
#
# COMPACT_ATOMS: atom_id res chain seq x y z
N MET A 1 21.24 -1.72 -28.62
CA MET A 1 21.39 -0.78 -27.51
C MET A 1 20.25 0.19 -27.38
N LEU A 2 19.81 0.82 -28.45
CA LEU A 2 18.66 1.72 -28.42
C LEU A 2 17.38 1.00 -28.00
N ASP A 3 17.23 -0.26 -28.36
CA ASP A 3 16.04 -1.05 -27.97
C ASP A 3 15.97 -1.32 -26.48
N LYS A 4 17.12 -1.55 -25.81
CA LYS A 4 17.18 -1.74 -24.37
C LYS A 4 16.81 -0.47 -23.61
N VAL A 5 17.24 0.69 -24.11
CA VAL A 5 16.90 1.98 -23.51
C VAL A 5 15.40 2.24 -23.66
N LYS A 6 14.82 1.97 -24.81
CA LYS A 6 13.37 2.09 -25.04
C LYS A 6 12.58 1.15 -24.12
N GLN A 7 13.03 -0.10 -23.99
CA GLN A 7 12.38 -1.08 -23.10
C GLN A 7 12.41 -0.63 -21.64
N ALA A 8 13.56 -0.12 -21.18
CA ALA A 8 13.69 0.39 -19.81
C ALA A 8 12.77 1.59 -19.57
N TYR A 9 12.68 2.50 -20.54
CA TYR A 9 11.79 3.66 -20.48
C TYR A 9 10.32 3.23 -20.43
N GLN A 10 9.92 2.31 -21.31
CA GLN A 10 8.56 1.80 -21.37
C GLN A 10 8.17 1.08 -20.07
N LEU A 11 9.12 0.31 -19.50
CA LEU A 11 8.90 -0.36 -18.23
C LEU A 11 8.69 0.63 -17.10
N LYS A 12 9.53 1.66 -17.00
CA LYS A 12 9.38 2.73 -16.02
C LYS A 12 8.05 3.45 -16.15
N LYS A 13 7.66 3.77 -17.40
CA LYS A 13 6.39 4.43 -17.65
C LYS A 13 5.20 3.54 -17.22
N ALA A 14 5.26 2.25 -17.58
CA ALA A 14 4.22 1.29 -17.20
C ALA A 14 4.10 1.18 -15.67
N GLN A 15 5.22 1.14 -14.93
CA GLN A 15 5.24 1.11 -13.49
C GLN A 15 4.66 2.39 -12.88
N SER A 16 5.01 3.55 -13.45
CA SER A 16 4.47 4.84 -13.01
C SER A 16 2.97 4.92 -13.25
N ASP A 17 2.50 4.47 -14.42
CA ASP A 17 1.08 4.45 -14.75
C ASP A 17 0.31 3.51 -13.83
N LEU A 18 0.88 2.34 -13.50
CA LEU A 18 0.30 1.41 -12.55
C LEU A 18 0.19 2.03 -11.15
N GLN A 19 1.24 2.72 -10.70
CA GLN A 19 1.22 3.40 -9.41
C GLN A 19 0.13 4.48 -9.34
N LYS A 20 -0.02 5.27 -10.41
CA LYS A 20 -1.07 6.28 -10.51
C LYS A 20 -2.46 5.65 -10.50
N LEU A 21 -2.62 4.52 -11.20
CA LEU A 21 -3.88 3.78 -11.20
C LEU A 21 -4.23 3.31 -9.79
N VAL A 22 -3.27 2.69 -9.10
CA VAL A 22 -3.46 2.20 -7.73
C VAL A 22 -3.87 3.36 -6.80
N GLU A 23 -3.20 4.50 -6.90
CA GLU A 23 -3.54 5.68 -6.09
C GLU A 23 -4.90 6.28 -6.42
N SER A 24 -5.36 6.14 -7.67
CA SER A 24 -6.64 6.68 -8.12
C SER A 24 -7.84 5.81 -7.75
N LEU A 25 -7.62 4.53 -7.49
CA LEU A 25 -8.69 3.63 -7.07
C LEU A 25 -9.08 3.91 -5.63
N SER A 26 -10.38 3.96 -5.38
CA SER A 26 -10.89 4.17 -4.04
C SER A 26 -12.16 3.36 -3.80
N VAL A 27 -12.37 2.99 -2.54
CA VAL A 27 -13.57 2.32 -2.07
C VAL A 27 -14.18 3.16 -0.96
N PHE A 28 -15.46 3.43 -1.08
CA PHE A 28 -16.25 4.11 -0.06
C PHE A 28 -17.20 3.09 0.58
N GLU A 29 -17.13 2.95 1.89
CA GLU A 29 -18.06 2.14 2.66
C GLU A 29 -18.75 3.00 3.69
N GLN A 30 -20.06 2.83 3.81
CA GLN A 30 -20.87 3.61 4.73
C GLN A 30 -21.82 2.72 5.51
N LYS A 31 -21.97 3.00 6.78
CA LYS A 31 -22.95 2.36 7.65
C LYS A 31 -23.52 3.43 8.59
N GLY A 32 -24.80 3.82 8.33
CA GLY A 32 -25.41 4.92 9.05
C GLY A 32 -24.67 6.22 8.79
N GLU A 33 -24.29 6.93 9.85
CA GLU A 33 -23.54 8.17 9.78
C GLU A 33 -22.02 7.95 9.83
N ASN A 34 -21.59 6.70 9.68
CA ASN A 34 -20.18 6.34 9.72
C ASN A 34 -19.74 5.92 8.33
N SER A 35 -18.57 6.39 7.92
CA SER A 35 -18.03 6.04 6.60
C SER A 35 -16.51 6.00 6.61
N VAL A 36 -15.96 5.29 5.64
CA VAL A 36 -14.52 5.22 5.42
C VAL A 36 -14.25 5.22 3.93
N VAL A 37 -13.18 5.91 3.54
CA VAL A 37 -12.66 5.90 2.16
C VAL A 37 -11.26 5.35 2.19
N VAL A 38 -11.00 4.31 1.38
CA VAL A 38 -9.70 3.65 1.28
C VAL A 38 -9.25 3.71 -0.17
N THR A 39 -7.97 4.01 -0.38
CA THR A 39 -7.37 4.04 -1.71
C THR A 39 -6.63 2.75 -2.02
N GLY A 40 -6.29 2.53 -3.31
CA GLY A 40 -5.68 1.30 -3.77
C GLY A 40 -4.28 1.05 -3.20
N ASP A 41 -3.60 2.08 -2.71
CA ASP A 41 -2.34 1.97 -1.98
C ASP A 41 -2.54 1.55 -0.51
N LYS A 42 -3.75 1.11 -0.15
CA LYS A 42 -4.13 0.63 1.18
C LYS A 42 -4.03 1.69 2.26
N LYS A 43 -4.32 2.94 1.91
CA LYS A 43 -4.37 4.06 2.85
C LYS A 43 -5.81 4.50 3.05
N ILE A 44 -6.13 4.88 4.27
CA ILE A 44 -7.41 5.50 4.59
C ILE A 44 -7.26 7.00 4.36
N THR A 45 -8.10 7.55 3.49
CA THR A 45 -8.08 8.99 3.17
C THR A 45 -9.10 9.78 3.95
N LYS A 46 -10.17 9.11 4.42
CA LYS A 46 -11.21 9.79 5.18
C LYS A 46 -11.93 8.79 6.09
N ILE A 47 -12.16 9.20 7.33
CA ILE A 47 -13.04 8.49 8.27
C ILE A 47 -14.04 9.50 8.80
N VAL A 48 -15.33 9.12 8.77
CA VAL A 48 -16.42 9.90 9.36
C VAL A 48 -17.09 9.03 10.42
N ILE A 49 -17.22 9.57 11.62
CA ILE A 49 -17.89 8.90 12.74
C ILE A 49 -18.98 9.83 13.26
N ASN A 50 -20.21 9.33 13.28
CA ASN A 50 -21.39 10.11 13.69
C ASN A 50 -21.52 11.43 12.92
N GLY A 51 -21.25 11.38 11.60
CA GLY A 51 -21.36 12.54 10.74
C GLY A 51 -20.20 13.52 10.80
N VAL A 52 -19.16 13.24 11.61
CA VAL A 52 -18.01 14.13 11.81
C VAL A 52 -16.74 13.45 11.32
N GLU A 53 -15.96 14.14 10.50
CA GLU A 53 -14.67 13.64 10.03
C GLU A 53 -13.71 13.48 11.21
N ASN A 54 -13.06 12.31 11.29
CA ASN A 54 -12.12 11.99 12.36
C ASN A 54 -10.71 11.78 11.81
N LYS A 55 -9.93 12.84 11.81
CA LYS A 55 -8.55 12.81 11.30
C LYS A 55 -7.61 12.04 12.23
N VAL A 56 -7.86 12.06 13.53
CA VAL A 56 -7.01 11.38 14.52
C VAL A 56 -7.08 9.88 14.33
N ILE A 57 -8.26 9.31 14.22
CA ILE A 57 -8.44 7.87 14.00
C ILE A 57 -7.89 7.47 12.63
N LYS A 58 -8.13 8.27 11.60
CA LYS A 58 -7.55 8.03 10.28
C LYS A 58 -6.03 7.91 10.35
N ASP A 59 -5.36 8.85 10.99
CA ASP A 59 -3.91 8.88 11.10
C ASP A 59 -3.39 7.71 11.94
N LEU A 60 -4.06 7.39 13.04
CA LEU A 60 -3.70 6.24 13.89
C LEU A 60 -3.75 4.92 13.13
N VAL A 61 -4.82 4.70 12.38
CA VAL A 61 -4.97 3.45 11.62
C VAL A 61 -3.92 3.38 10.50
N ASN A 62 -3.70 4.47 9.77
CA ASN A 62 -2.69 4.51 8.71
C ASN A 62 -1.28 4.26 9.26
N ASP A 63 -0.95 4.85 10.40
CA ASP A 63 0.34 4.64 11.06
C ASP A 63 0.52 3.20 11.51
N ALA A 64 -0.53 2.61 12.08
CA ALA A 64 -0.51 1.22 12.52
C ALA A 64 -0.30 0.27 11.33
N MET A 65 -1.00 0.52 10.22
CA MET A 65 -0.85 -0.27 9.00
C MET A 65 0.56 -0.17 8.41
N LYS A 66 1.12 1.03 8.39
CA LYS A 66 2.49 1.27 7.93
C LYS A 66 3.51 0.52 8.78
N LYS A 67 3.35 0.53 10.10
CA LYS A 67 4.21 -0.20 11.02
C LYS A 67 4.07 -1.70 10.84
N MET A 68 2.86 -2.19 10.58
CA MET A 68 2.63 -3.61 10.31
C MET A 68 3.31 -4.05 9.02
N ASP A 69 3.23 -3.25 7.96
CA ASP A 69 3.90 -3.56 6.69
C ASP A 69 5.42 -3.67 6.88
N ALA A 70 6.01 -2.73 7.61
CA ALA A 70 7.45 -2.76 7.90
C ALA A 70 7.84 -4.00 8.71
N LYS A 71 7.05 -4.35 9.73
CA LYS A 71 7.27 -5.53 10.56
C LYS A 71 7.12 -6.82 9.74
N LEU A 72 6.10 -6.89 8.89
CA LEU A 72 5.87 -8.04 8.02
C LEU A 72 7.03 -8.26 7.06
N GLN A 73 7.52 -7.19 6.42
CA GLN A 73 8.67 -7.28 5.51
C GLN A 73 9.92 -7.80 6.23
N LYS A 74 10.17 -7.32 7.45
CA LYS A 74 11.29 -7.77 8.26
C LYS A 74 11.19 -9.25 8.60
N GLU A 75 10.03 -9.71 9.02
CA GLU A 75 9.79 -11.12 9.35
C GLU A 75 9.89 -12.02 8.12
N MET A 76 9.36 -11.58 6.98
CA MET A 76 9.44 -12.30 5.72
C MET A 76 10.88 -12.45 5.26
N LYS A 77 11.69 -11.40 5.37
CA LYS A 77 13.12 -11.45 5.01
C LYS A 77 13.87 -12.42 5.90
N ALA A 78 13.63 -12.40 7.20
CA ALA A 78 14.26 -13.33 8.13
C ALA A 78 13.90 -14.78 7.78
N LYS A 79 12.65 -15.03 7.40
CA LYS A 79 12.20 -16.37 7.00
C LYS A 79 12.81 -16.81 5.68
N GLU A 80 12.97 -15.92 4.73
CA GLU A 80 13.64 -16.20 3.45
C GLU A 80 15.11 -16.57 3.68
N ASP A 81 15.81 -15.85 4.55
CA ASP A 81 17.20 -16.11 4.90
C ASP A 81 17.34 -17.49 5.58
N GLU A 82 16.42 -17.85 6.45
CA GLU A 82 16.35 -19.17 7.09
C GLU A 82 16.19 -20.28 6.05
N ILE A 83 15.27 -20.09 5.10
CA ILE A 83 15.03 -21.06 4.03
C ILE A 83 16.27 -21.23 3.16
N ARG A 84 16.94 -20.14 2.78
CA ARG A 84 18.19 -20.20 2.03
C ARG A 84 19.28 -20.96 2.78
N SER A 85 19.38 -20.72 4.07
CA SER A 85 20.35 -21.43 4.93
C SER A 85 20.09 -22.92 4.94
N LEU A 86 18.82 -23.35 5.03
CA LEU A 86 18.43 -24.75 5.01
C LEU A 86 18.70 -25.43 3.66
N LEU A 87 18.64 -24.65 2.57
CA LEU A 87 18.92 -25.16 1.21
C LEU A 87 20.42 -25.17 0.88
N GLY A 88 21.28 -24.71 1.79
CA GLY A 88 22.73 -24.66 1.59
C GLY A 88 23.17 -23.56 0.63
N MET A 89 22.35 -22.57 0.44
CA MET A 89 22.66 -21.44 -0.44
C MET A 89 23.15 -20.21 0.32
#